data_4aa94796da2c4cc1f3080e3aea0adef7
#
_entry.id   4aa94796da2c4cc1f3080e3aea0adef7
#
_cell.length_a   1.000
_cell.length_b   1.000
_cell.length_c   1.000
_cell.angle_alpha   90.00
_cell.angle_beta   90.00
_cell.angle_gamma   90.00
#
_symmetry.space_group_name_H-M   'P 1'
#
loop_
_entity.id
_entity.type
_entity.pdbx_description
1 polymer ?
#
loop_
_entity_poly.entity_id
_entity_poly.type
_entity_poly.pdbx_seq_one_letter_code
_entity_poly.pdbx_strand_id
1 'polypeptide(L)'
;MKVSIVTSFPFPDGKATANRIKVFAEELLKSPKIQYIEIFCTSNDCSHSYLVNDSLRVTCLKVNRIDKNKFFARAFHELLLAFKLFRKAQQSKFDITIVTVPSIMLLAPLILNLKKNLIALDLRDAVWTYFDDGFLSRFVGKFIAMIFSFAARRSDIITVTNVAEYEQIKEVTGRLPLLVPNGISQAKLEEMESISYSPQCDHIKLAYIGNVGIAQELNQLIDFSKEIPDLEVKIIGDGAKLESLKLKCASEDIKNVIFTGFVSPNKICKHMESVDILFAQIGPDYRTAVPTKVYEYIASGRKVLLGLPKGPAREIFSKFYGVEIFD
;
A
#
# COMPACT_ATOMS: atom_id res chain seq x y z
N MET A 1 -12.81 -24.09 7.32
CA MET A 1 -11.84 -23.34 8.16
C MET A 1 -12.32 -21.92 8.36
N LYS A 2 -11.99 -21.33 9.50
CA LYS A 2 -12.22 -19.92 9.83
C LYS A 2 -10.89 -19.17 9.83
N VAL A 3 -10.85 -18.01 9.21
CA VAL A 3 -9.63 -17.21 9.07
C VAL A 3 -9.81 -15.86 9.73
N SER A 4 -8.81 -15.41 10.49
CA SER A 4 -8.72 -14.03 10.95
C SER A 4 -7.63 -13.29 10.20
N ILE A 5 -7.87 -12.03 9.84
CA ILE A 5 -6.86 -11.13 9.24
C ILE A 5 -6.68 -9.96 10.20
N VAL A 6 -5.45 -9.73 10.66
CA VAL A 6 -5.11 -8.68 11.62
C VAL A 6 -4.27 -7.61 10.94
N THR A 7 -4.72 -6.37 11.01
CA THR A 7 -4.03 -5.19 10.47
C THR A 7 -4.16 -4.00 11.41
N SER A 8 -3.13 -3.17 11.50
CA SER A 8 -3.18 -1.91 12.23
C SER A 8 -3.68 -0.73 11.38
N PHE A 9 -4.05 -0.98 10.12
CA PHE A 9 -4.56 0.04 9.23
C PHE A 9 -6.08 0.03 9.17
N PRO A 10 -6.73 1.19 8.92
CA PRO A 10 -8.16 1.25 8.68
C PRO A 10 -8.59 0.39 7.49
N PHE A 11 -9.79 -0.15 7.57
CA PHE A 11 -10.41 -0.95 6.50
C PHE A 11 -11.93 -0.68 6.47
N PRO A 12 -12.54 -0.51 5.31
CA PRO A 12 -11.95 -0.24 3.99
C PRO A 12 -11.64 1.26 3.84
N ASP A 13 -10.41 1.65 3.51
CA ASP A 13 -10.06 3.07 3.34
C ASP A 13 -9.53 3.42 1.94
N GLY A 14 -9.58 2.49 1.00
CA GLY A 14 -9.10 2.66 -0.38
C GLY A 14 -7.58 2.70 -0.54
N LYS A 15 -6.81 2.54 0.54
CA LYS A 15 -5.35 2.47 0.47
C LYS A 15 -4.86 1.08 0.05
N ALA A 16 -3.63 1.02 -0.42
CA ALA A 16 -3.01 -0.21 -0.91
C ALA A 16 -3.11 -1.39 0.08
N THR A 17 -3.03 -1.12 1.40
CA THR A 17 -3.18 -2.15 2.44
C THR A 17 -4.58 -2.71 2.47
N ALA A 18 -5.59 -1.84 2.48
CA ALA A 18 -7.00 -2.24 2.52
C ALA A 18 -7.37 -3.01 1.24
N ASN A 19 -6.92 -2.55 0.08
CA ASN A 19 -7.15 -3.25 -1.19
C ASN A 19 -6.57 -4.66 -1.19
N ARG A 20 -5.32 -4.84 -0.74
CA ARG A 20 -4.71 -6.17 -0.64
C ARG A 20 -5.49 -7.08 0.31
N ILE A 21 -5.87 -6.60 1.48
CA ILE A 21 -6.65 -7.37 2.46
C ILE A 21 -8.02 -7.76 1.87
N LYS A 22 -8.67 -6.85 1.14
CA LYS A 22 -9.92 -7.10 0.46
C LYS A 22 -9.76 -8.22 -0.57
N VAL A 23 -8.78 -8.12 -1.46
CA VAL A 23 -8.49 -9.16 -2.47
C VAL A 23 -8.14 -10.49 -1.80
N PHE A 24 -7.34 -10.50 -0.73
CA PHE A 24 -7.05 -11.71 0.03
C PHE A 24 -8.32 -12.36 0.58
N ALA A 25 -9.19 -11.59 1.20
CA ALA A 25 -10.42 -12.11 1.77
C ALA A 25 -11.34 -12.68 0.67
N GLU A 26 -11.50 -11.95 -0.44
CA GLU A 26 -12.33 -12.39 -1.58
C GLU A 26 -11.78 -13.68 -2.22
N GLU A 27 -10.48 -13.76 -2.47
CA GLU A 27 -9.87 -14.94 -3.07
C GLU A 27 -9.87 -16.16 -2.15
N LEU A 28 -9.62 -15.96 -0.86
CA LEU A 28 -9.69 -17.04 0.12
C LEU A 28 -11.11 -17.60 0.24
N LEU A 29 -12.16 -16.76 0.16
CA LEU A 29 -13.57 -17.21 0.22
C LEU A 29 -14.00 -17.99 -1.03
N LYS A 30 -13.30 -17.92 -2.15
CA LYS A 30 -13.55 -18.80 -3.32
C LYS A 30 -13.20 -20.27 -3.01
N SER A 31 -12.36 -20.52 -2.02
CA SER A 31 -12.04 -21.88 -1.61
C SER A 31 -13.17 -22.50 -0.77
N PRO A 32 -13.71 -23.67 -1.13
CA PRO A 32 -14.73 -24.34 -0.35
C PRO A 32 -14.27 -24.77 1.05
N LYS A 33 -12.96 -24.76 1.30
CA LYS A 33 -12.38 -25.05 2.60
C LYS A 33 -12.52 -23.90 3.60
N ILE A 34 -12.71 -22.67 3.12
CA ILE A 34 -12.80 -21.47 3.95
C ILE A 34 -14.26 -21.03 4.03
N GLN A 35 -14.82 -21.07 5.23
CA GLN A 35 -16.24 -20.81 5.49
C GLN A 35 -16.49 -19.40 6.01
N TYR A 36 -15.49 -18.81 6.67
CA TYR A 36 -15.66 -17.53 7.34
C TYR A 36 -14.34 -16.79 7.50
N ILE A 37 -14.37 -15.49 7.26
CA ILE A 37 -13.25 -14.58 7.47
C ILE A 37 -13.68 -13.42 8.36
N GLU A 38 -12.85 -13.06 9.34
CA GLU A 38 -13.00 -11.82 10.11
C GLU A 38 -11.74 -10.96 10.02
N ILE A 39 -11.94 -9.70 9.62
CA ILE A 39 -10.86 -8.71 9.51
C ILE A 39 -10.88 -7.86 10.79
N PHE A 40 -9.78 -7.89 11.54
CA PHE A 40 -9.54 -7.06 12.71
C PHE A 40 -8.67 -5.88 12.30
N CYS A 41 -9.22 -4.69 12.34
CA CYS A 41 -8.58 -3.47 11.85
C CYS A 41 -8.78 -2.30 12.81
N THR A 42 -8.36 -1.11 12.41
CA THR A 42 -8.54 0.13 13.15
C THR A 42 -9.58 1.04 12.50
N SER A 43 -10.13 1.96 13.30
CA SER A 43 -10.99 3.05 12.83
C SER A 43 -10.62 4.34 13.55
N ASN A 44 -10.72 5.47 12.84
CA ASN A 44 -10.52 6.80 13.43
C ASN A 44 -11.75 7.28 14.23
N ASP A 45 -12.93 6.73 13.95
CA ASP A 45 -14.19 7.24 14.46
C ASP A 45 -14.63 6.52 15.73
N CYS A 46 -14.96 5.25 15.63
CA CYS A 46 -15.44 4.43 16.75
C CYS A 46 -15.04 2.96 16.61
N SER A 47 -15.12 2.24 17.71
CA SER A 47 -15.03 0.76 17.67
C SER A 47 -16.39 0.21 17.28
N HIS A 48 -16.43 -0.59 16.21
CA HIS A 48 -17.65 -1.19 15.70
C HIS A 48 -17.35 -2.49 14.95
N SER A 49 -18.38 -3.28 14.70
CA SER A 49 -18.28 -4.46 13.85
C SER A 49 -19.47 -4.51 12.90
N TYR A 50 -19.24 -4.94 11.68
CA TYR A 50 -20.29 -5.10 10.67
C TYR A 50 -20.03 -6.32 9.78
N LEU A 51 -21.09 -6.85 9.19
CA LEU A 51 -21.01 -7.90 8.18
C LEU A 51 -20.91 -7.25 6.81
N VAL A 52 -19.95 -7.70 6.02
CA VAL A 52 -19.90 -7.37 4.59
C VAL A 52 -20.83 -8.32 3.83
N ASN A 53 -20.82 -9.59 4.23
CA ASN A 53 -21.74 -10.67 3.82
C ASN A 53 -21.73 -11.78 4.89
N ASP A 54 -22.44 -12.85 4.65
CA ASP A 54 -22.57 -13.96 5.64
C ASP A 54 -21.24 -14.63 6.01
N SER A 55 -20.23 -14.54 5.11
CA SER A 55 -18.93 -15.18 5.29
C SER A 55 -17.80 -14.20 5.62
N LEU A 56 -18.05 -12.88 5.63
CA LEU A 56 -17.04 -11.84 5.86
C LEU A 56 -17.53 -10.80 6.87
N ARG A 57 -16.83 -10.71 7.99
CA ARG A 57 -17.03 -9.68 9.02
C ARG A 57 -15.83 -8.76 9.13
N VAL A 58 -16.08 -7.52 9.48
CA VAL A 58 -15.05 -6.53 9.83
C VAL A 58 -15.27 -6.07 11.26
N THR A 59 -14.22 -6.10 12.07
CA THR A 59 -14.21 -5.62 13.45
C THR A 59 -13.14 -4.54 13.60
N CYS A 60 -13.59 -3.30 13.81
CA CYS A 60 -12.74 -2.13 13.94
C CYS A 60 -12.52 -1.75 15.39
N LEU A 61 -11.29 -1.41 15.76
CA LEU A 61 -10.97 -0.79 17.05
C LEU A 61 -10.67 0.69 16.86
N LYS A 62 -11.24 1.54 17.71
CA LYS A 62 -10.98 2.98 17.69
C LYS A 62 -9.51 3.26 18.01
N VAL A 63 -8.89 4.13 17.19
CA VAL A 63 -7.56 4.68 17.41
C VAL A 63 -7.70 6.13 17.85
N ASN A 64 -7.11 6.47 19.01
CA ASN A 64 -7.00 7.86 19.42
C ASN A 64 -5.87 8.52 18.64
N ARG A 65 -6.14 9.66 18.01
CA ARG A 65 -5.11 10.46 17.37
C ARG A 65 -4.15 11.01 18.42
N ILE A 66 -2.87 10.64 18.33
CA ILE A 66 -1.80 11.17 19.15
C ILE A 66 -1.01 12.16 18.30
N ASP A 67 -0.63 13.27 18.90
CA ASP A 67 0.21 14.29 18.26
C ASP A 67 1.45 13.64 17.62
N LYS A 68 1.72 14.01 16.36
CA LYS A 68 2.84 13.47 15.57
C LYS A 68 4.20 13.73 16.24
N ASN A 69 4.31 14.76 17.05
CA ASN A 69 5.54 15.16 17.75
C ASN A 69 5.83 14.28 18.99
N LYS A 70 4.86 13.48 19.46
CA LYS A 70 5.02 12.61 20.64
C LYS A 70 5.39 11.18 20.23
N PHE A 71 6.58 10.99 19.68
CA PHE A 71 7.03 9.72 19.12
C PHE A 71 6.88 8.52 20.07
N PHE A 72 7.39 8.61 21.30
CA PHE A 72 7.32 7.50 22.27
C PHE A 72 5.88 7.18 22.71
N ALA A 73 5.06 8.20 22.94
CA ALA A 73 3.66 8.00 23.32
C ALA A 73 2.89 7.34 22.16
N ARG A 74 3.18 7.72 20.92
CA ARG A 74 2.60 7.11 19.72
C ARG A 74 3.02 5.66 19.57
N ALA A 75 4.31 5.36 19.68
CA ALA A 75 4.85 4.00 19.57
C ALA A 75 4.24 3.08 20.65
N PHE A 76 4.13 3.55 21.89
CA PHE A 76 3.51 2.81 22.99
C PHE A 76 2.01 2.56 22.73
N HIS A 77 1.30 3.56 22.24
CA HIS A 77 -0.12 3.42 21.91
C HIS A 77 -0.33 2.42 20.74
N GLU A 78 0.48 2.48 19.69
CA GLU A 78 0.45 1.53 18.58
C GLU A 78 0.75 0.10 19.06
N LEU A 79 1.67 -0.06 20.01
CA LEU A 79 1.97 -1.36 20.63
C LEU A 79 0.77 -1.90 21.41
N LEU A 80 0.16 -1.09 22.26
CA LEU A 80 -1.05 -1.48 23.00
C LEU A 80 -2.20 -1.85 22.06
N LEU A 81 -2.37 -1.10 20.98
CA LEU A 81 -3.36 -1.37 19.96
C LEU A 81 -3.09 -2.72 19.27
N ALA A 82 -1.84 -3.00 18.92
CA ALA A 82 -1.44 -4.27 18.34
C ALA A 82 -1.81 -5.47 19.25
N PHE A 83 -1.55 -5.36 20.55
CA PHE A 83 -1.96 -6.37 21.52
C PHE A 83 -3.50 -6.51 21.63
N LYS A 84 -4.25 -5.40 21.60
CA LYS A 84 -5.73 -5.43 21.63
C LYS A 84 -6.31 -6.10 20.38
N LEU A 85 -5.80 -5.77 19.19
CA LEU A 85 -6.19 -6.38 17.91
C LEU A 85 -5.94 -7.90 17.94
N PHE A 86 -4.72 -8.28 18.31
CA PHE A 86 -4.31 -9.67 18.32
C PHE A 86 -5.12 -10.49 19.36
N ARG A 87 -5.34 -9.94 20.56
CA ARG A 87 -6.17 -10.58 21.59
C ARG A 87 -7.60 -10.77 21.12
N LYS A 88 -8.19 -9.78 20.43
CA LYS A 88 -9.53 -9.93 19.86
C LYS A 88 -9.58 -11.04 18.80
N ALA A 89 -8.61 -11.09 17.91
CA ALA A 89 -8.51 -12.15 16.90
C ALA A 89 -8.37 -13.55 17.54
N GLN A 90 -7.81 -13.63 18.75
CA GLN A 90 -7.66 -14.91 19.47
C GLN A 90 -8.84 -15.30 20.34
N GLN A 91 -9.77 -14.39 20.65
CA GLN A 91 -10.97 -14.70 21.43
C GLN A 91 -11.94 -15.63 20.69
N SER A 92 -11.96 -15.55 19.37
CA SER A 92 -12.71 -16.46 18.50
C SER A 92 -11.82 -17.62 18.06
N LYS A 93 -12.40 -18.81 17.91
CA LYS A 93 -11.65 -19.99 17.41
C LYS A 93 -11.46 -19.88 15.89
N PHE A 94 -10.35 -19.29 15.48
CA PHE A 94 -9.89 -19.30 14.10
C PHE A 94 -8.85 -20.40 13.88
N ASP A 95 -8.88 -21.02 12.72
CA ASP A 95 -7.91 -22.03 12.32
C ASP A 95 -6.61 -21.38 11.86
N ILE A 96 -6.72 -20.22 11.18
CA ILE A 96 -5.61 -19.46 10.62
C ILE A 96 -5.73 -18.00 11.03
N THR A 97 -4.61 -17.39 11.42
CA THR A 97 -4.50 -15.94 11.61
C THR A 97 -3.46 -15.37 10.63
N ILE A 98 -3.89 -14.48 9.75
CA ILE A 98 -3.02 -13.73 8.85
C ILE A 98 -2.69 -12.40 9.52
N VAL A 99 -1.42 -12.10 9.72
CA VAL A 99 -0.95 -10.83 10.28
C VAL A 99 -0.27 -10.02 9.18
N THR A 100 -0.82 -8.87 8.82
CA THR A 100 -0.26 -8.03 7.75
C THR A 100 0.68 -6.97 8.31
N VAL A 101 1.91 -6.94 7.80
CA VAL A 101 2.94 -5.96 8.14
C VAL A 101 3.07 -4.99 6.95
N PRO A 102 3.09 -3.65 7.13
CA PRO A 102 4.32 -3.00 7.62
C PRO A 102 4.28 -2.47 9.07
N SER A 103 3.24 -2.61 9.85
CA SER A 103 3.33 -2.18 11.24
C SER A 103 4.18 -3.13 12.08
N ILE A 104 5.41 -2.71 12.40
CA ILE A 104 6.35 -3.46 13.24
C ILE A 104 5.74 -3.80 14.61
N MET A 105 4.84 -2.97 15.13
CA MET A 105 4.20 -3.19 16.42
C MET A 105 3.33 -4.47 16.46
N LEU A 106 2.79 -4.92 15.32
CA LEU A 106 2.07 -6.18 15.23
C LEU A 106 2.96 -7.42 15.43
N LEU A 107 4.28 -7.28 15.24
CA LEU A 107 5.22 -8.38 15.47
C LEU A 107 5.37 -8.72 16.95
N ALA A 108 5.21 -7.75 17.87
CA ALA A 108 5.38 -7.97 19.30
C ALA A 108 4.36 -8.98 19.87
N PRO A 109 3.03 -8.82 19.69
CA PRO A 109 2.09 -9.84 20.13
C PRO A 109 2.24 -11.18 19.43
N LEU A 110 2.73 -11.20 18.18
CA LEU A 110 3.03 -12.43 17.46
C LEU A 110 4.19 -13.20 18.10
N ILE A 111 5.28 -12.51 18.45
CA ILE A 111 6.45 -13.11 19.11
C ILE A 111 6.08 -13.70 20.48
N LEU A 112 5.24 -13.02 21.24
CA LEU A 112 4.82 -13.40 22.58
C LEU A 112 3.66 -14.40 22.57
N ASN A 113 3.09 -14.72 21.40
CA ASN A 113 1.93 -15.58 21.29
C ASN A 113 2.30 -17.04 21.57
N LEU A 114 1.56 -17.66 22.51
CA LEU A 114 1.54 -19.09 22.69
C LEU A 114 0.59 -19.68 21.63
N LYS A 115 1.19 -20.26 20.61
CA LYS A 115 0.53 -20.79 19.41
C LYS A 115 -0.69 -21.66 19.72
N LYS A 116 -1.85 -21.25 19.22
CA LYS A 116 -3.10 -22.05 19.26
C LYS A 116 -3.65 -22.34 17.85
N ASN A 117 -3.23 -21.60 16.84
CA ASN A 117 -3.69 -21.69 15.46
C ASN A 117 -2.52 -21.46 14.48
N LEU A 118 -2.74 -21.76 13.20
CA LEU A 118 -1.75 -21.49 12.17
C LEU A 118 -1.60 -19.97 11.96
N ILE A 119 -0.36 -19.51 11.84
CA ILE A 119 -0.06 -18.09 11.64
C ILE A 119 0.59 -17.89 10.28
N ALA A 120 -0.02 -17.03 9.47
CA ALA A 120 0.56 -16.52 8.24
C ALA A 120 1.00 -15.06 8.43
N LEU A 121 2.27 -14.78 8.18
CA LEU A 121 2.84 -13.44 8.23
C LEU A 121 2.91 -12.88 6.81
N ASP A 122 2.07 -11.88 6.50
CA ASP A 122 2.05 -11.21 5.21
C ASP A 122 2.92 -9.96 5.27
N LEU A 123 4.13 -10.05 4.75
CA LEU A 123 5.05 -8.93 4.63
C LEU A 123 4.80 -8.19 3.32
N ARG A 124 4.72 -6.86 3.42
CA ARG A 124 4.47 -5.98 2.29
C ARG A 124 5.56 -4.96 2.07
N ASP A 125 6.48 -4.87 3.02
CA ASP A 125 7.54 -3.87 3.01
C ASP A 125 8.68 -4.32 3.92
N ALA A 126 9.86 -4.48 3.38
CA ALA A 126 11.05 -4.82 4.13
C ALA A 126 11.65 -3.55 4.76
N VAL A 127 10.91 -2.98 5.72
CA VAL A 127 11.18 -1.65 6.32
C VAL A 127 12.62 -1.48 6.79
N TRP A 128 13.30 -2.55 7.22
CA TRP A 128 14.70 -2.48 7.66
C TRP A 128 15.68 -2.11 6.55
N THR A 129 15.31 -2.30 5.29
CA THR A 129 16.16 -1.93 4.13
C THR A 129 16.21 -0.42 3.89
N TYR A 130 15.33 0.36 4.50
CA TYR A 130 15.33 1.82 4.41
C TYR A 130 16.30 2.49 5.39
N PHE A 131 16.92 1.71 6.29
CA PHE A 131 17.87 2.19 7.29
C PHE A 131 19.31 1.88 6.86
N ASP A 132 19.73 2.43 5.72
CA ASP A 132 21.05 2.12 5.13
C ASP A 132 22.09 3.26 5.27
N ASP A 133 21.64 4.48 5.61
CA ASP A 133 22.47 5.67 5.71
C ASP A 133 23.05 5.86 7.12
N GLY A 134 24.36 5.62 7.26
CA GLY A 134 25.10 5.86 8.50
C GLY A 134 25.02 4.73 9.54
N PHE A 135 25.94 4.78 10.51
CA PHE A 135 26.12 3.69 11.50
C PHE A 135 24.89 3.48 12.38
N LEU A 136 24.30 4.55 12.91
CA LEU A 136 23.12 4.45 13.79
C LEU A 136 21.90 3.94 13.05
N SER A 137 21.69 4.41 11.81
CA SER A 137 20.59 3.94 10.95
C SER A 137 20.70 2.45 10.69
N ARG A 138 21.87 1.96 10.26
CA ARG A 138 22.11 0.52 10.05
C ARG A 138 21.90 -0.31 11.30
N PHE A 139 22.26 0.21 12.47
CA PHE A 139 21.99 -0.48 13.74
C PHE A 139 20.49 -0.64 13.99
N VAL A 140 19.71 0.41 13.75
CA VAL A 140 18.23 0.37 13.84
C VAL A 140 17.66 -0.63 12.83
N GLY A 141 18.12 -0.60 11.58
CA GLY A 141 17.71 -1.55 10.56
C GLY A 141 17.95 -3.01 10.98
N LYS A 142 19.16 -3.32 11.46
CA LYS A 142 19.50 -4.66 11.98
C LYS A 142 18.62 -5.07 13.15
N PHE A 143 18.31 -4.15 14.06
CA PHE A 143 17.41 -4.43 15.18
C PHE A 143 15.99 -4.77 14.72
N ILE A 144 15.46 -4.02 13.74
CA ILE A 144 14.14 -4.28 13.13
C ILE A 144 14.16 -5.65 12.43
N ALA A 145 15.19 -5.95 11.65
CA ALA A 145 15.36 -7.24 10.97
C ALA A 145 15.40 -8.41 11.96
N MET A 146 16.06 -8.23 13.10
CA MET A 146 16.10 -9.22 14.19
C MET A 146 14.70 -9.46 14.78
N ILE A 147 13.94 -8.40 15.10
CA ILE A 147 12.55 -8.52 15.58
C ILE A 147 11.70 -9.29 14.56
N PHE A 148 11.84 -8.95 13.28
CA PHE A 148 11.13 -9.63 12.20
C PHE A 148 11.53 -11.11 12.14
N SER A 149 12.81 -11.45 12.24
CA SER A 149 13.29 -12.83 12.24
C SER A 149 12.67 -13.65 13.38
N PHE A 150 12.55 -13.09 14.57
CA PHE A 150 11.87 -13.77 15.69
C PHE A 150 10.37 -13.99 15.41
N ALA A 151 9.67 -13.01 14.84
CA ALA A 151 8.27 -13.15 14.46
C ALA A 151 8.10 -14.20 13.35
N ALA A 152 8.98 -14.20 12.36
CA ALA A 152 8.99 -15.15 11.26
C ALA A 152 9.16 -16.60 11.75
N ARG A 153 9.99 -16.83 12.76
CA ARG A 153 10.16 -18.17 13.38
C ARG A 153 8.89 -18.66 14.09
N ARG A 154 8.00 -17.75 14.48
CA ARG A 154 6.72 -18.08 15.12
C ARG A 154 5.58 -18.25 14.12
N SER A 155 5.81 -17.92 12.85
CA SER A 155 4.85 -18.05 11.78
C SER A 155 5.00 -19.40 11.07
N ASP A 156 3.89 -19.96 10.60
CA ASP A 156 3.90 -21.19 9.80
C ASP A 156 4.14 -20.87 8.34
N ILE A 157 3.59 -19.77 7.85
CA ILE A 157 3.67 -19.28 6.48
C ILE A 157 4.17 -17.84 6.51
N ILE A 158 5.02 -17.50 5.55
CA ILE A 158 5.41 -16.11 5.28
C ILE A 158 5.04 -15.81 3.82
N THR A 159 4.37 -14.70 3.56
CA THR A 159 4.09 -14.21 2.21
C THR A 159 4.76 -12.87 1.98
N VAL A 160 5.20 -12.62 0.75
CA VAL A 160 5.86 -11.39 0.31
C VAL A 160 5.26 -10.91 -1.01
N THR A 161 5.43 -9.63 -1.35
CA THR A 161 4.79 -9.04 -2.52
C THR A 161 5.66 -9.02 -3.77
N ASN A 162 6.97 -9.12 -3.63
CA ASN A 162 7.92 -9.06 -4.75
C ASN A 162 9.20 -9.87 -4.47
N VAL A 163 10.00 -10.04 -5.53
CA VAL A 163 11.24 -10.84 -5.48
C VAL A 163 12.29 -10.21 -4.56
N ALA A 164 12.38 -8.89 -4.47
CA ALA A 164 13.34 -8.24 -3.59
C ALA A 164 13.04 -8.55 -2.11
N GLU A 165 11.76 -8.48 -1.71
CA GLU A 165 11.32 -8.90 -0.38
C GLU A 165 11.56 -10.40 -0.14
N TYR A 166 11.36 -11.22 -1.18
CA TYR A 166 11.62 -12.66 -1.10
C TYR A 166 13.09 -12.93 -0.71
N GLU A 167 14.04 -12.32 -1.39
CA GLU A 167 15.46 -12.52 -1.09
C GLU A 167 15.84 -11.95 0.28
N GLN A 168 15.29 -10.79 0.66
CA GLN A 168 15.49 -10.19 1.99
C GLN A 168 15.00 -11.11 3.12
N ILE A 169 13.81 -11.71 2.96
CA ILE A 169 13.29 -12.64 3.97
C ILE A 169 14.14 -13.89 4.06
N LYS A 170 14.54 -14.45 2.93
CA LYS A 170 15.41 -15.61 2.87
C LYS A 170 16.76 -15.34 3.57
N GLU A 171 17.35 -14.16 3.32
CA GLU A 171 18.61 -13.75 3.98
C GLU A 171 18.45 -13.60 5.49
N VAL A 172 17.42 -12.85 5.95
CA VAL A 172 17.24 -12.51 7.36
C VAL A 172 16.74 -13.70 8.19
N THR A 173 15.93 -14.60 7.61
CA THR A 173 15.25 -15.66 8.37
C THR A 173 15.74 -17.08 8.06
N GLY A 174 16.41 -17.28 6.93
CA GLY A 174 16.75 -18.61 6.37
C GLY A 174 15.53 -19.38 5.84
N ARG A 175 14.34 -18.77 5.77
CA ARG A 175 13.09 -19.38 5.32
C ARG A 175 12.74 -18.94 3.92
N LEU A 176 12.07 -19.81 3.17
CA LEU A 176 11.55 -19.49 1.83
C LEU A 176 10.11 -18.97 1.98
N PRO A 177 9.84 -17.68 1.69
CA PRO A 177 8.50 -17.16 1.71
C PRO A 177 7.72 -17.56 0.45
N LEU A 178 6.41 -17.41 0.47
CA LEU A 178 5.57 -17.52 -0.71
C LEU A 178 5.48 -16.16 -1.40
N LEU A 179 5.76 -16.11 -2.67
CA LEU A 179 5.58 -14.89 -3.48
C LEU A 179 4.09 -14.75 -3.83
N VAL A 180 3.44 -13.74 -3.27
CA VAL A 180 2.05 -13.36 -3.52
C VAL A 180 2.01 -11.90 -3.92
N PRO A 181 2.16 -11.56 -5.21
CA PRO A 181 2.24 -10.19 -5.69
C PRO A 181 0.99 -9.38 -5.36
N ASN A 182 1.14 -8.06 -5.35
CA ASN A 182 0.00 -7.16 -5.38
C ASN A 182 -0.69 -7.23 -6.74
N GLY A 183 -1.96 -6.84 -6.76
CA GLY A 183 -2.78 -6.79 -7.96
C GLY A 183 -4.04 -5.98 -7.69
N ILE A 184 -5.01 -6.12 -8.58
CA ILE A 184 -6.36 -5.55 -8.43
C ILE A 184 -7.39 -6.68 -8.43
N SER A 185 -8.54 -6.46 -7.80
CA SER A 185 -9.64 -7.42 -7.83
C SER A 185 -10.24 -7.51 -9.24
N GLN A 186 -10.91 -8.64 -9.54
CA GLN A 186 -11.61 -8.82 -10.80
C GLN A 186 -12.64 -7.69 -11.05
N ALA A 187 -13.41 -7.33 -10.04
CA ALA A 187 -14.36 -6.22 -10.13
C ALA A 187 -13.68 -4.87 -10.44
N LYS A 188 -12.47 -4.65 -9.90
CA LYS A 188 -11.71 -3.43 -10.20
C LYS A 188 -11.10 -3.46 -11.60
N LEU A 189 -10.71 -4.63 -12.09
CA LEU A 189 -10.27 -4.81 -13.47
C LEU A 189 -11.41 -4.45 -14.44
N GLU A 190 -12.59 -5.04 -14.26
CA GLU A 190 -13.78 -4.77 -15.08
C GLU A 190 -14.19 -3.29 -15.05
N GLU A 191 -14.12 -2.64 -13.86
CA GLU A 191 -14.34 -1.20 -13.72
C GLU A 191 -13.32 -0.38 -14.54
N MET A 192 -12.03 -0.75 -14.50
CA MET A 192 -11.00 -0.04 -15.25
C MET A 192 -11.11 -0.26 -16.77
N GLU A 193 -11.41 -1.48 -17.20
CA GLU A 193 -11.61 -1.83 -18.62
C GLU A 193 -12.84 -1.13 -19.21
N SER A 194 -13.85 -0.81 -18.39
CA SER A 194 -15.05 -0.08 -18.83
C SER A 194 -14.84 1.41 -19.07
N ILE A 195 -13.67 1.97 -18.71
CA ILE A 195 -13.38 3.40 -18.87
C ILE A 195 -13.27 3.74 -20.35
N SER A 196 -14.22 4.49 -20.86
CA SER A 196 -14.16 5.03 -22.23
C SER A 196 -13.07 6.10 -22.34
N TYR A 197 -12.37 6.09 -23.47
CA TYR A 197 -11.40 7.14 -23.78
C TYR A 197 -12.05 8.20 -24.67
N SER A 198 -12.03 9.43 -24.21
CA SER A 198 -12.50 10.59 -24.97
C SER A 198 -11.33 11.57 -25.12
N PRO A 199 -10.51 11.44 -26.17
CA PRO A 199 -9.41 12.38 -26.43
C PRO A 199 -9.96 13.78 -26.63
N GLN A 200 -9.42 14.75 -25.90
CA GLN A 200 -9.73 16.18 -26.10
C GLN A 200 -8.56 16.83 -26.82
N CYS A 201 -8.84 17.43 -27.97
CA CYS A 201 -7.90 17.58 -29.09
C CYS A 201 -6.76 18.58 -28.98
N ASP A 202 -6.68 19.46 -27.98
CA ASP A 202 -5.76 20.60 -28.08
C ASP A 202 -4.49 20.51 -27.20
N HIS A 203 -4.51 19.70 -26.15
CA HIS A 203 -3.37 19.57 -25.23
C HIS A 203 -3.21 18.14 -24.75
N ILE A 204 -1.98 17.70 -24.54
CA ILE A 204 -1.68 16.40 -23.91
C ILE A 204 -2.04 16.49 -22.42
N LYS A 205 -2.87 15.60 -21.93
CA LYS A 205 -3.28 15.52 -20.52
C LYS A 205 -2.60 14.38 -19.81
N LEU A 206 -1.75 14.72 -18.86
CA LEU A 206 -1.07 13.79 -18.00
C LEU A 206 -1.67 13.85 -16.60
N ALA A 207 -1.98 12.72 -15.98
CA ALA A 207 -2.46 12.69 -14.61
C ALA A 207 -1.62 11.78 -13.71
N TYR A 208 -1.34 12.29 -12.53
CA TYR A 208 -0.92 11.53 -11.36
C TYR A 208 -2.13 11.32 -10.45
N ILE A 209 -2.38 10.07 -10.01
CA ILE A 209 -3.49 9.74 -9.11
C ILE A 209 -2.96 8.94 -7.92
N GLY A 210 -2.91 9.55 -6.75
CA GLY A 210 -2.40 8.85 -5.58
C GLY A 210 -2.08 9.73 -4.38
N ASN A 211 -1.30 9.18 -3.45
CA ASN A 211 -0.79 9.92 -2.30
C ASN A 211 0.29 10.92 -2.74
N VAL A 212 0.12 12.18 -2.43
CA VAL A 212 1.11 13.25 -2.72
C VAL A 212 2.13 13.28 -1.57
N GLY A 213 3.01 12.28 -1.56
CA GLY A 213 3.98 12.04 -0.49
C GLY A 213 5.42 12.33 -0.89
N ILE A 214 6.34 11.99 0.01
CA ILE A 214 7.79 12.18 -0.19
C ILE A 214 8.30 11.21 -1.26
N ALA A 215 7.90 9.96 -1.19
CA ALA A 215 8.39 8.89 -2.07
C ALA A 215 8.06 9.09 -3.56
N GLN A 216 7.09 9.94 -3.88
CA GLN A 216 6.62 10.15 -5.24
C GLN A 216 7.38 11.26 -5.99
N GLU A 217 8.16 12.06 -5.30
CA GLU A 217 9.05 13.11 -5.87
C GLU A 217 8.42 13.98 -6.97
N LEU A 218 7.13 14.34 -6.81
CA LEU A 218 6.36 15.05 -7.84
C LEU A 218 6.88 16.46 -8.18
N ASN A 219 7.89 16.96 -7.46
CA ASN A 219 8.61 18.17 -7.86
C ASN A 219 9.21 18.04 -9.27
N GLN A 220 9.75 16.86 -9.62
CA GLN A 220 10.34 16.60 -10.93
C GLN A 220 9.29 16.68 -12.03
N LEU A 221 8.08 16.14 -11.80
CA LEU A 221 6.96 16.27 -12.73
C LEU A 221 6.56 17.73 -12.97
N ILE A 222 6.53 18.54 -11.91
CA ILE A 222 6.23 19.97 -12.00
C ILE A 222 7.33 20.71 -12.79
N ASP A 223 8.59 20.41 -12.52
CA ASP A 223 9.69 21.02 -13.25
C ASP A 223 9.66 20.66 -14.75
N PHE A 224 9.38 19.39 -15.05
CA PHE A 224 9.21 18.93 -16.44
C PHE A 224 8.03 19.63 -17.15
N SER A 225 6.93 19.88 -16.45
CA SER A 225 5.76 20.52 -17.03
C SER A 225 6.01 21.97 -17.54
N LYS A 226 7.01 22.65 -16.99
CA LYS A 226 7.39 24.00 -17.44
C LYS A 226 7.98 24.02 -18.85
N GLU A 227 8.66 22.92 -19.23
CA GLU A 227 9.35 22.82 -20.51
C GLU A 227 8.39 22.47 -21.66
N ILE A 228 7.14 22.09 -21.34
CA ILE A 228 6.14 21.65 -22.31
C ILE A 228 4.85 22.45 -22.10
N PRO A 229 4.69 23.60 -22.74
CA PRO A 229 3.51 24.49 -22.56
C PRO A 229 2.17 23.81 -22.91
N ASP A 230 2.18 22.89 -23.87
CA ASP A 230 0.99 22.14 -24.32
C ASP A 230 0.69 20.90 -23.47
N LEU A 231 1.39 20.71 -22.34
CA LEU A 231 1.13 19.64 -21.38
C LEU A 231 0.27 20.17 -20.22
N GLU A 232 -0.93 19.65 -20.06
CA GLU A 232 -1.74 19.83 -18.85
C GLU A 232 -1.41 18.70 -17.86
N VAL A 233 -0.91 19.04 -16.68
CA VAL A 233 -0.64 18.08 -15.60
C VAL A 233 -1.72 18.16 -14.54
N LYS A 234 -2.38 17.04 -14.24
CA LYS A 234 -3.39 16.94 -13.19
C LYS A 234 -2.88 16.08 -12.04
N ILE A 235 -2.74 16.66 -10.86
CA ILE A 235 -2.37 15.96 -9.63
C ILE A 235 -3.62 15.71 -8.82
N ILE A 236 -4.04 14.42 -8.79
CA ILE A 236 -5.26 13.95 -8.14
C ILE A 236 -4.89 13.18 -6.88
N GLY A 237 -5.16 13.76 -5.73
CA GLY A 237 -4.84 13.15 -4.44
C GLY A 237 -4.47 14.16 -3.39
N ASP A 238 -4.16 13.64 -2.21
CA ASP A 238 -3.75 14.43 -1.05
C ASP A 238 -2.50 13.80 -0.41
N GLY A 239 -1.79 14.55 0.40
CA GLY A 239 -0.61 14.06 1.11
C GLY A 239 0.30 15.17 1.64
N ALA A 240 1.35 14.74 2.32
CA ALA A 240 2.23 15.64 3.06
C ALA A 240 2.96 16.70 2.20
N LYS A 241 3.07 16.46 0.89
CA LYS A 241 3.77 17.37 -0.04
C LYS A 241 2.83 18.26 -0.85
N LEU A 242 1.50 18.08 -0.76
CA LEU A 242 0.53 18.80 -1.59
C LEU A 242 0.69 20.32 -1.50
N GLU A 243 0.71 20.86 -0.27
CA GLU A 243 0.81 22.32 -0.08
C GLU A 243 2.15 22.88 -0.55
N SER A 244 3.26 22.16 -0.33
CA SER A 244 4.57 22.61 -0.83
C SER A 244 4.65 22.64 -2.37
N LEU A 245 3.98 21.69 -3.05
CA LEU A 245 3.89 21.68 -4.51
C LEU A 245 3.04 22.83 -5.05
N LYS A 246 1.90 23.14 -4.41
CA LYS A 246 1.08 24.31 -4.75
C LYS A 246 1.84 25.62 -4.59
N LEU A 247 2.57 25.77 -3.47
CA LEU A 247 3.41 26.95 -3.23
C LEU A 247 4.49 27.09 -4.30
N LYS A 248 5.13 25.99 -4.70
CA LYS A 248 6.10 25.99 -5.80
C LYS A 248 5.47 26.50 -7.10
N CYS A 249 4.32 25.93 -7.50
CA CYS A 249 3.64 26.37 -8.72
C CYS A 249 3.27 27.87 -8.68
N ALA A 250 2.81 28.36 -7.54
CA ALA A 250 2.46 29.78 -7.37
C ALA A 250 3.70 30.69 -7.42
N SER A 251 4.81 30.31 -6.77
CA SER A 251 6.05 31.12 -6.74
C SER A 251 6.77 31.15 -8.08
N GLU A 252 6.58 30.16 -8.94
CA GLU A 252 7.25 30.00 -10.22
C GLU A 252 6.31 30.28 -11.42
N ASP A 253 5.09 30.80 -11.17
CA ASP A 253 4.03 31.12 -12.16
C ASP A 253 3.68 29.95 -13.10
N ILE A 254 3.67 28.72 -12.58
CA ILE A 254 3.34 27.51 -13.34
C ILE A 254 1.81 27.36 -13.41
N LYS A 255 1.25 27.48 -14.61
CA LYS A 255 -0.22 27.53 -14.83
C LYS A 255 -0.83 26.24 -15.37
N ASN A 256 -0.02 25.35 -15.90
CA ASN A 256 -0.43 24.11 -16.54
C ASN A 256 -0.49 22.90 -15.57
N VAL A 257 -0.38 23.14 -14.27
CA VAL A 257 -0.51 22.11 -13.22
C VAL A 257 -1.78 22.35 -12.39
N ILE A 258 -2.69 21.39 -12.39
CA ILE A 258 -3.99 21.43 -11.71
C ILE A 258 -3.97 20.46 -10.53
N PHE A 259 -4.31 20.96 -9.33
CA PHE A 259 -4.45 20.15 -8.11
C PHE A 259 -5.93 19.98 -7.77
N THR A 260 -6.40 18.72 -7.71
CA THR A 260 -7.80 18.44 -7.35
C THR A 260 -8.01 18.19 -5.86
N GLY A 261 -6.92 17.88 -5.11
CA GLY A 261 -7.01 17.36 -3.76
C GLY A 261 -7.53 15.91 -3.75
N PHE A 262 -8.01 15.47 -2.59
CA PHE A 262 -8.57 14.13 -2.43
C PHE A 262 -9.83 13.94 -3.29
N VAL A 263 -9.84 12.87 -4.06
CA VAL A 263 -10.99 12.43 -4.86
C VAL A 263 -11.44 11.06 -4.36
N SER A 264 -12.75 10.89 -4.15
CA SER A 264 -13.30 9.61 -3.70
C SER A 264 -13.08 8.51 -4.77
N PRO A 265 -12.82 7.24 -4.36
CA PRO A 265 -12.49 6.15 -5.27
C PRO A 265 -13.46 5.95 -6.43
N ASN A 266 -14.76 6.16 -6.20
CA ASN A 266 -15.82 6.02 -7.21
C ASN A 266 -15.81 7.12 -8.28
N LYS A 267 -15.04 8.20 -8.10
CA LYS A 267 -14.91 9.29 -9.08
C LYS A 267 -13.60 9.21 -9.89
N ILE A 268 -12.68 8.32 -9.51
CA ILE A 268 -11.36 8.22 -10.14
C ILE A 268 -11.48 7.84 -11.62
N CYS A 269 -12.37 6.91 -11.97
CA CYS A 269 -12.61 6.50 -13.36
C CYS A 269 -12.95 7.68 -14.24
N LYS A 270 -13.85 8.56 -13.78
CA LYS A 270 -14.24 9.79 -14.50
C LYS A 270 -13.06 10.73 -14.78
N HIS A 271 -12.10 10.80 -13.85
CA HIS A 271 -10.88 11.59 -14.08
C HIS A 271 -9.94 10.93 -15.09
N MET A 272 -9.97 9.61 -15.21
CA MET A 272 -9.18 8.88 -16.20
C MET A 272 -9.74 8.98 -17.62
N GLU A 273 -11.05 9.22 -17.81
CA GLU A 273 -11.69 9.32 -19.13
C GLU A 273 -11.07 10.38 -20.04
N SER A 274 -10.67 11.51 -19.47
CA SER A 274 -10.11 12.67 -20.19
C SER A 274 -8.58 12.76 -20.12
N VAL A 275 -7.88 11.68 -19.76
CA VAL A 275 -6.42 11.66 -19.58
C VAL A 275 -5.77 10.81 -20.67
N ASP A 276 -4.71 11.32 -21.28
CA ASP A 276 -3.95 10.61 -22.32
C ASP A 276 -2.86 9.72 -21.70
N ILE A 277 -2.20 10.23 -20.65
CA ILE A 277 -1.06 9.57 -20.02
C ILE A 277 -1.27 9.52 -18.50
N LEU A 278 -1.17 8.35 -17.91
CA LEU A 278 -1.13 8.18 -16.46
C LEU A 278 0.32 8.09 -16.00
N PHE A 279 0.64 8.88 -14.98
CA PHE A 279 2.00 9.03 -14.47
C PHE A 279 2.12 8.47 -13.05
N ALA A 280 3.19 7.73 -12.79
CA ALA A 280 3.60 7.40 -11.43
C ALA A 280 5.13 7.44 -11.31
N GLN A 281 5.60 7.81 -10.13
CA GLN A 281 7.03 7.87 -9.83
C GLN A 281 7.31 7.40 -8.42
N ILE A 282 8.48 6.80 -8.23
CA ILE A 282 9.04 6.43 -6.93
C ILE A 282 10.50 6.86 -6.90
N GLY A 283 10.88 7.61 -5.87
CA GLY A 283 12.25 8.02 -5.65
C GLY A 283 13.20 6.85 -5.35
N PRO A 284 14.49 7.03 -5.59
CA PRO A 284 15.52 5.98 -5.51
C PRO A 284 15.65 5.33 -4.13
N ASP A 285 15.32 6.04 -3.05
CA ASP A 285 15.33 5.53 -1.68
C ASP A 285 14.28 4.42 -1.46
N TYR A 286 13.26 4.34 -2.33
CA TYR A 286 12.17 3.38 -2.26
C TYR A 286 12.26 2.30 -3.35
N ARG A 287 13.45 1.96 -3.79
CA ARG A 287 13.71 1.05 -4.92
C ARG A 287 13.09 -0.36 -4.81
N THR A 288 12.75 -0.80 -3.60
CA THR A 288 12.10 -2.11 -3.37
C THR A 288 10.57 -2.03 -3.42
N ALA A 289 10.00 -0.84 -3.40
CA ALA A 289 8.56 -0.66 -3.42
C ALA A 289 7.96 -0.91 -4.81
N VAL A 290 6.76 -1.49 -4.84
CA VAL A 290 5.97 -1.69 -6.06
C VAL A 290 4.67 -0.90 -5.95
N PRO A 291 4.49 0.17 -6.75
CA PRO A 291 3.32 1.05 -6.64
C PRO A 291 2.06 0.33 -7.14
N THR A 292 1.17 0.02 -6.22
CA THR A 292 -0.05 -0.77 -6.51
C THR A 292 -1.02 -0.06 -7.45
N LYS A 293 -1.00 1.29 -7.50
CA LYS A 293 -1.87 2.08 -8.37
C LYS A 293 -1.56 1.87 -9.86
N VAL A 294 -0.34 1.49 -10.19
CA VAL A 294 0.08 1.23 -11.58
C VAL A 294 -0.71 0.06 -12.20
N TYR A 295 -1.13 -0.92 -11.40
CA TYR A 295 -1.99 -2.00 -11.91
C TYR A 295 -3.35 -1.46 -12.39
N GLU A 296 -3.94 -0.48 -11.70
CA GLU A 296 -5.17 0.21 -12.13
C GLU A 296 -4.92 1.04 -13.41
N TYR A 297 -3.76 1.69 -13.49
CA TYR A 297 -3.38 2.47 -14.69
C TYR A 297 -3.29 1.58 -15.93
N ILE A 298 -2.58 0.47 -15.82
CA ILE A 298 -2.44 -0.49 -16.91
C ILE A 298 -3.81 -1.05 -17.32
N ALA A 299 -4.65 -1.42 -16.34
CA ALA A 299 -5.99 -1.95 -16.58
C ALA A 299 -6.93 -0.95 -17.27
N SER A 300 -6.69 0.36 -17.14
CA SER A 300 -7.49 1.39 -17.81
C SER A 300 -7.18 1.52 -19.33
N GLY A 301 -6.15 0.83 -19.83
CA GLY A 301 -5.73 0.89 -21.24
C GLY A 301 -5.09 2.23 -21.65
N ARG A 302 -4.78 3.13 -20.71
CA ARG A 302 -4.08 4.38 -20.99
C ARG A 302 -2.58 4.14 -21.16
N LYS A 303 -1.90 5.06 -21.86
CA LYS A 303 -0.43 5.10 -21.82
C LYS A 303 0.01 5.39 -20.39
N VAL A 304 1.04 4.69 -19.94
CA VAL A 304 1.56 4.80 -18.58
C VAL A 304 3.03 5.21 -18.63
N LEU A 305 3.36 6.33 -18.00
CA LEU A 305 4.72 6.83 -17.88
C LEU A 305 5.18 6.66 -16.43
N LEU A 306 6.26 5.90 -16.22
CA LEU A 306 6.75 5.54 -14.90
C LEU A 306 8.18 6.01 -14.67
N GLY A 307 8.38 6.84 -13.65
CA GLY A 307 9.70 7.12 -13.08
C GLY A 307 10.05 6.06 -12.05
N LEU A 308 10.88 5.09 -12.39
CA LEU A 308 11.19 3.96 -11.52
C LEU A 308 12.69 3.69 -11.46
N PRO A 309 13.29 3.64 -10.26
CA PRO A 309 14.64 3.17 -10.08
C PRO A 309 14.77 1.69 -10.47
N LYS A 310 16.01 1.23 -10.65
CA LYS A 310 16.26 -0.21 -10.84
C LYS A 310 15.74 -1.00 -9.64
N GLY A 311 14.89 -1.99 -9.90
CA GLY A 311 14.26 -2.79 -8.86
C GLY A 311 13.03 -3.55 -9.34
N PRO A 312 12.30 -4.21 -8.40
CA PRO A 312 11.20 -5.11 -8.72
C PRO A 312 10.05 -4.43 -9.48
N ALA A 313 9.75 -3.17 -9.19
CA ALA A 313 8.70 -2.42 -9.91
C ALA A 313 9.03 -2.30 -11.40
N ARG A 314 10.27 -1.92 -11.72
CA ARG A 314 10.74 -1.80 -13.10
C ARG A 314 10.68 -3.15 -13.83
N GLU A 315 11.12 -4.24 -13.20
CA GLU A 315 11.08 -5.59 -13.77
C GLU A 315 9.67 -6.11 -14.03
N ILE A 316 8.71 -5.74 -13.15
CA ILE A 316 7.31 -6.13 -13.30
C ILE A 316 6.67 -5.33 -14.43
N PHE A 317 6.77 -4.00 -14.39
CA PHE A 317 5.98 -3.13 -15.26
C PHE A 317 6.54 -2.97 -16.66
N SER A 318 7.84 -3.22 -16.88
CA SER A 318 8.45 -3.24 -18.23
C SER A 318 7.88 -4.33 -19.17
N LYS A 319 7.14 -5.29 -18.62
CA LYS A 319 6.53 -6.39 -19.39
C LYS A 319 5.17 -6.02 -19.99
N PHE A 320 4.61 -4.87 -19.61
CA PHE A 320 3.28 -4.47 -20.08
C PHE A 320 3.38 -3.56 -21.28
N TYR A 321 2.52 -3.80 -22.27
CA TYR A 321 2.39 -2.93 -23.42
C TYR A 321 1.80 -1.57 -23.01
N GLY A 322 2.28 -0.49 -23.63
CA GLY A 322 1.83 0.88 -23.32
C GLY A 322 2.43 1.48 -22.05
N VAL A 323 3.40 0.81 -21.44
CA VAL A 323 4.18 1.31 -20.30
C VAL A 323 5.55 1.76 -20.75
N GLU A 324 5.87 3.02 -20.51
CA GLU A 324 7.20 3.60 -20.73
C GLU A 324 7.84 3.90 -19.38
N ILE A 325 9.12 3.53 -19.22
CA ILE A 325 9.84 3.68 -17.95
C ILE A 325 11.11 4.50 -18.17
N PHE A 326 11.27 5.54 -17.34
CA PHE A 326 12.48 6.36 -17.28
C PHE A 326 13.16 6.23 -15.90
N ASP A 327 14.40 6.70 -15.79
CA ASP A 327 15.22 6.71 -14.56
C ASP A 327 14.97 7.95 -13.72
#